data_1076b9ce441daa7f11d3a26416e8fb84
#
_entry.id   1076b9ce441daa7f11d3a26416e8fb84
#
_cell.length_a   1.000
_cell.length_b   1.000
_cell.length_c   1.000
_cell.angle_alpha   90.00
_cell.angle_beta   90.00
_cell.angle_gamma   90.00
#
_symmetry.space_group_name_H-M   'P 1'
#
loop_
_entity.id
_entity.type
_entity.pdbx_description
1 polymer ?
#
loop_
_entity_poly.entity_id
_entity_poly.type
_entity_poly.pdbx_seq_one_letter_code
_entity_poly.pdbx_strand_id
1 'polypeptide(L)'
;MSTYRSRRRTKRLIRNWIIFSVILAIVLSIGLYFLLRPKTHARMDDRISLTDINPSCEIIPFSKGCVYIDKTNGELYYIDKNSKKLWGFSGVTQQMRAQASDNRLAVYVSSKLQLISSEGDLLYSRVYDYPIRDVRVSDNVVVMLQTQGAQTCLIVTDKNGDIKDTIVQQPNQTFLTYGIFSTDNKSVWLIYADTSSVTPVYRFVTYRYEETKHITVSYSEFDQIIYAPVFLKDRIS
;
A
#
# COMPACT_ATOMS: atom_id res chain seq x y z
N MET A 1 -37.00 68.83 -13.27
CA MET A 1 -37.62 67.47 -13.31
C MET A 1 -36.63 66.31 -13.59
N SER A 2 -35.32 66.48 -13.48
CA SER A 2 -34.31 65.52 -13.92
C SER A 2 -33.80 64.57 -12.82
N THR A 3 -33.90 64.89 -11.58
CA THR A 3 -33.26 64.16 -10.43
C THR A 3 -34.03 62.92 -9.98
N TYR A 4 -35.30 62.78 -10.29
CA TYR A 4 -36.12 61.64 -9.82
C TYR A 4 -35.91 60.35 -10.66
N ARG A 5 -35.55 60.46 -11.95
CA ARG A 5 -35.28 59.32 -12.84
C ARG A 5 -33.91 58.64 -12.53
N SER A 6 -32.93 59.42 -12.06
CA SER A 6 -31.60 58.85 -11.77
C SER A 6 -31.64 57.96 -10.53
N ARG A 7 -32.35 58.36 -9.44
CA ARG A 7 -32.48 57.56 -8.23
C ARG A 7 -33.16 56.20 -8.41
N ARG A 8 -34.08 56.06 -9.35
CA ARG A 8 -34.72 54.78 -9.66
C ARG A 8 -33.78 53.83 -10.41
N ARG A 9 -32.92 54.33 -11.30
CA ARG A 9 -31.91 53.52 -12.01
C ARG A 9 -30.85 53.03 -11.06
N THR A 10 -30.35 53.84 -10.17
CA THR A 10 -29.34 53.46 -9.18
C THR A 10 -29.87 52.39 -8.21
N LYS A 11 -31.10 52.51 -7.72
CA LYS A 11 -31.73 51.48 -6.87
C LYS A 11 -31.89 50.12 -7.59
N ARG A 12 -32.21 50.12 -8.88
CA ARG A 12 -32.29 48.86 -9.68
C ARG A 12 -30.93 48.24 -9.90
N LEU A 13 -29.90 49.04 -10.17
CA LEU A 13 -28.53 48.57 -10.29
C LEU A 13 -28.02 47.95 -8.98
N ILE A 14 -28.20 48.64 -7.86
CA ILE A 14 -27.80 48.13 -6.54
C ILE A 14 -28.52 46.81 -6.21
N ARG A 15 -29.82 46.72 -6.47
CA ARG A 15 -30.60 45.49 -6.26
C ARG A 15 -30.08 44.33 -7.13
N ASN A 16 -29.77 44.59 -8.39
CA ASN A 16 -29.24 43.56 -9.28
C ASN A 16 -27.83 43.10 -8.84
N TRP A 17 -26.99 44.02 -8.37
CA TRP A 17 -25.69 43.69 -7.82
C TRP A 17 -25.80 42.83 -6.53
N ILE A 18 -26.73 43.13 -5.65
CA ILE A 18 -27.00 42.34 -4.45
C ILE A 18 -27.44 40.90 -4.82
N ILE A 19 -28.41 40.81 -5.79
CA ILE A 19 -28.88 39.50 -6.26
C ILE A 19 -27.74 38.70 -6.90
N PHE A 20 -26.90 39.32 -7.71
CA PHE A 20 -25.74 38.68 -8.32
C PHE A 20 -24.74 38.19 -7.27
N SER A 21 -24.42 39.01 -6.25
CA SER A 21 -23.52 38.62 -5.16
C SER A 21 -24.05 37.44 -4.34
N VAL A 22 -25.36 37.40 -4.09
CA VAL A 22 -26.00 36.28 -3.38
C VAL A 22 -25.92 34.98 -4.21
N ILE A 23 -26.22 35.05 -5.51
CA ILE A 23 -26.12 33.90 -6.39
C ILE A 23 -24.67 33.41 -6.46
N LEU A 24 -23.72 34.32 -6.61
CA LEU A 24 -22.29 33.96 -6.64
C LEU A 24 -21.85 33.30 -5.34
N ALA A 25 -22.28 33.80 -4.18
CA ALA A 25 -21.97 33.19 -2.88
C ALA A 25 -22.55 31.76 -2.76
N ILE A 26 -23.78 31.54 -3.25
CA ILE A 26 -24.40 30.21 -3.25
C ILE A 26 -23.61 29.25 -4.14
N VAL A 27 -23.25 29.67 -5.36
CA VAL A 27 -22.45 28.84 -6.28
C VAL A 27 -21.08 28.49 -5.70
N LEU A 28 -20.41 29.47 -5.08
CA LEU A 28 -19.12 29.23 -4.40
C LEU A 28 -19.28 28.30 -3.20
N SER A 29 -20.33 28.43 -2.42
CA SER A 29 -20.60 27.55 -1.28
C SER A 29 -20.88 26.12 -1.71
N ILE A 30 -21.64 25.92 -2.81
CA ILE A 30 -21.89 24.61 -3.38
C ILE A 30 -20.58 24.03 -3.95
N GLY A 31 -19.80 24.81 -4.67
CA GLY A 31 -18.49 24.38 -5.19
C GLY A 31 -17.53 23.96 -4.08
N LEU A 32 -17.45 24.77 -3.02
CA LEU A 32 -16.63 24.49 -1.84
C LEU A 32 -17.12 23.23 -1.11
N TYR A 33 -18.42 23.04 -0.99
CA TYR A 33 -19.01 21.83 -0.41
C TYR A 33 -18.59 20.57 -1.18
N PHE A 34 -18.62 20.60 -2.53
CA PHE A 34 -18.18 19.46 -3.34
C PHE A 34 -16.67 19.23 -3.29
N LEU A 35 -15.87 20.29 -3.15
CA LEU A 35 -14.41 20.21 -3.00
C LEU A 35 -13.98 19.69 -1.61
N LEU A 36 -14.68 20.13 -0.56
CA LEU A 36 -14.39 19.74 0.83
C LEU A 36 -15.11 18.49 1.28
N ARG A 37 -16.08 18.01 0.48
CA ARG A 37 -16.76 16.75 0.79
C ARG A 37 -15.70 15.66 0.85
N PRO A 38 -15.43 15.07 2.02
CA PRO A 38 -14.52 13.94 2.07
C PRO A 38 -15.04 12.92 1.07
N LYS A 39 -14.16 12.41 0.21
CA LYS A 39 -14.50 11.27 -0.66
C LYS A 39 -14.80 10.12 0.28
N THR A 40 -16.03 10.09 0.75
CA THR A 40 -16.49 9.08 1.68
C THR A 40 -16.40 7.75 0.99
N HIS A 41 -15.53 6.93 1.56
CA HIS A 41 -15.61 5.49 1.67
C HIS A 41 -16.18 4.76 0.46
N ALA A 42 -15.39 3.81 -0.02
CA ALA A 42 -15.88 2.82 -0.96
C ALA A 42 -17.33 2.46 -0.62
N ARG A 43 -18.24 2.73 -1.53
CA ARG A 43 -19.64 2.33 -1.41
C ARG A 43 -19.64 0.82 -1.19
N MET A 44 -20.35 0.39 -0.17
CA MET A 44 -20.62 -1.03 0.06
C MET A 44 -21.38 -1.71 -1.11
N ASP A 45 -21.66 -0.97 -2.18
CA ASP A 45 -22.34 -1.45 -3.39
C ASP A 45 -21.44 -2.32 -4.28
N ASP A 46 -20.12 -2.29 -4.07
CA ASP A 46 -19.17 -3.18 -4.76
C ASP A 46 -19.02 -4.52 -4.01
N ARG A 47 -20.11 -5.12 -3.56
CA ARG A 47 -20.10 -6.46 -2.97
C ARG A 47 -19.81 -7.46 -4.08
N ILE A 48 -18.67 -8.14 -3.98
CA ILE A 48 -18.39 -9.32 -4.78
C ILE A 48 -19.22 -10.46 -4.19
N SER A 49 -20.18 -10.99 -4.95
CA SER A 49 -20.90 -12.19 -4.54
C SER A 49 -19.99 -13.39 -4.77
N LEU A 50 -19.48 -13.95 -3.70
CA LEU A 50 -18.56 -15.09 -3.71
C LEU A 50 -19.33 -16.39 -3.42
N THR A 51 -20.44 -16.64 -4.10
CA THR A 51 -21.35 -17.76 -3.85
C THR A 51 -20.71 -19.15 -4.03
N ASP A 52 -19.65 -19.24 -4.85
CA ASP A 52 -19.01 -20.52 -5.20
C ASP A 52 -17.63 -20.69 -4.54
N ILE A 53 -17.34 -19.86 -3.52
CA ILE A 53 -16.03 -19.85 -2.88
C ILE A 53 -16.03 -20.73 -1.63
N ASN A 54 -15.08 -21.64 -1.57
CA ASN A 54 -14.82 -22.45 -0.38
C ASN A 54 -14.44 -21.54 0.80
N PRO A 55 -15.16 -21.60 1.95
CA PRO A 55 -14.89 -20.72 3.09
C PRO A 55 -13.50 -20.92 3.74
N SER A 56 -12.79 -21.99 3.40
CA SER A 56 -11.43 -22.26 3.88
C SER A 56 -10.33 -21.55 3.08
N CYS A 57 -10.69 -20.75 2.09
CA CYS A 57 -9.73 -20.12 1.21
C CYS A 57 -9.25 -18.77 1.72
N GLU A 58 -8.01 -18.45 1.38
CA GLU A 58 -7.40 -17.16 1.65
C GLU A 58 -7.80 -16.17 0.55
N ILE A 59 -8.27 -14.99 0.95
CA ILE A 59 -8.67 -13.92 0.04
C ILE A 59 -7.78 -12.71 0.26
N ILE A 60 -7.14 -12.24 -0.79
CA ILE A 60 -6.22 -11.10 -0.75
C ILE A 60 -6.75 -10.00 -1.68
N PRO A 61 -7.02 -8.79 -1.18
CA PRO A 61 -7.36 -7.64 -2.02
C PRO A 61 -6.24 -7.40 -3.04
N PHE A 62 -6.60 -7.25 -4.31
CA PHE A 62 -5.65 -7.06 -5.39
C PHE A 62 -6.27 -6.27 -6.53
N SER A 63 -5.60 -5.20 -6.94
CA SER A 63 -6.07 -4.33 -8.03
C SER A 63 -7.53 -3.88 -7.81
N LYS A 64 -8.42 -4.16 -8.73
CA LYS A 64 -9.87 -3.83 -8.67
C LYS A 64 -10.74 -5.01 -8.25
N GLY A 65 -10.16 -6.03 -7.65
CA GLY A 65 -10.83 -7.25 -7.23
C GLY A 65 -10.12 -7.94 -6.09
N CYS A 66 -10.05 -9.25 -6.13
CA CYS A 66 -9.32 -10.06 -5.15
C CYS A 66 -8.68 -11.30 -5.78
N VAL A 67 -7.56 -11.71 -5.19
CA VAL A 67 -6.95 -13.00 -5.44
C VAL A 67 -7.49 -13.99 -4.43
N TYR A 68 -7.83 -15.13 -4.92
CA TYR A 68 -8.41 -16.25 -4.21
C TYR A 68 -7.44 -17.42 -4.24
N ILE A 69 -7.10 -17.95 -3.06
CA ILE A 69 -6.14 -19.04 -2.92
C ILE A 69 -6.82 -20.23 -2.30
N ASP A 70 -7.16 -21.22 -3.11
CA ASP A 70 -7.71 -22.50 -2.69
C ASP A 70 -6.60 -23.54 -2.53
N LYS A 71 -6.10 -23.65 -1.29
CA LYS A 71 -5.06 -24.63 -0.96
C LYS A 71 -5.57 -26.08 -0.97
N THR A 72 -6.88 -26.26 -0.91
CA THR A 72 -7.52 -27.60 -0.93
C THR A 72 -7.56 -28.16 -2.34
N ASN A 73 -7.98 -27.34 -3.29
CA ASN A 73 -8.05 -27.71 -4.71
C ASN A 73 -6.75 -27.40 -5.46
N GLY A 74 -5.80 -26.73 -4.82
CA GLY A 74 -4.52 -26.40 -5.43
C GLY A 74 -4.62 -25.31 -6.49
N GLU A 75 -5.56 -24.37 -6.32
CA GLU A 75 -5.83 -23.30 -7.29
C GLU A 75 -5.61 -21.90 -6.67
N LEU A 76 -5.10 -20.99 -7.50
CA LEU A 76 -5.05 -19.57 -7.25
C LEU A 76 -5.67 -18.85 -8.44
N TYR A 77 -6.59 -17.93 -8.22
CA TYR A 77 -7.16 -17.15 -9.31
C TYR A 77 -7.58 -15.75 -8.86
N TYR A 78 -7.62 -14.86 -9.83
CA TYR A 78 -8.07 -13.48 -9.66
C TYR A 78 -9.51 -13.33 -10.10
N ILE A 79 -10.31 -12.68 -9.26
CA ILE A 79 -11.71 -12.37 -9.51
C ILE A 79 -11.84 -10.84 -9.53
N ASP A 80 -12.46 -10.31 -10.57
CA ASP A 80 -12.75 -8.88 -10.66
C ASP A 80 -13.96 -8.48 -9.78
N LYS A 81 -14.26 -7.20 -9.73
CA LYS A 81 -15.41 -6.65 -8.99
C LYS A 81 -16.77 -7.19 -9.47
N ASN A 82 -16.87 -7.78 -10.65
CA ASN A 82 -18.09 -8.37 -11.19
C ASN A 82 -18.17 -9.89 -10.94
N SER A 83 -17.33 -10.42 -10.05
CA SER A 83 -17.21 -11.85 -9.74
C SER A 83 -16.76 -12.72 -10.93
N LYS A 84 -16.12 -12.11 -11.93
CA LYS A 84 -15.60 -12.82 -13.09
C LYS A 84 -14.18 -13.27 -12.84
N LYS A 85 -13.91 -14.57 -12.96
CA LYS A 85 -12.55 -15.14 -12.96
C LYS A 85 -11.83 -14.69 -14.24
N LEU A 86 -10.76 -13.91 -14.09
CA LEU A 86 -10.00 -13.36 -15.21
C LEU A 86 -8.80 -14.23 -15.58
N TRP A 87 -8.05 -14.68 -14.56
CA TRP A 87 -6.90 -15.55 -14.76
C TRP A 87 -6.70 -16.44 -13.51
N GLY A 88 -5.88 -17.47 -13.62
CA GLY A 88 -5.57 -18.36 -12.50
C GLY A 88 -4.43 -19.31 -12.81
N PHE A 89 -3.92 -19.90 -11.73
CA PHE A 89 -2.83 -20.87 -11.76
C PHE A 89 -3.21 -22.10 -10.94
N SER A 90 -2.73 -23.26 -11.38
CA SER A 90 -2.81 -24.53 -10.64
C SER A 90 -1.49 -24.83 -9.94
N GLY A 91 -1.49 -25.80 -9.02
CA GLY A 91 -0.28 -26.23 -8.31
C GLY A 91 -0.01 -25.44 -7.03
N VAL A 92 -1.03 -24.83 -6.46
CA VAL A 92 -0.96 -24.21 -5.13
C VAL A 92 -0.78 -25.28 -4.06
N THR A 93 0.15 -25.07 -3.16
CA THR A 93 0.43 -25.96 -2.03
C THR A 93 -0.02 -25.38 -0.70
N GLN A 94 -0.17 -26.20 0.34
CA GLN A 94 -0.52 -25.75 1.69
C GLN A 94 0.46 -24.71 2.26
N GLN A 95 1.73 -24.78 1.86
CA GLN A 95 2.79 -23.88 2.34
C GLN A 95 2.89 -22.59 1.53
N MET A 96 2.19 -22.49 0.41
CA MET A 96 2.20 -21.30 -0.44
C MET A 96 1.55 -20.13 0.28
N ARG A 97 2.18 -18.97 0.16
CA ARG A 97 1.70 -17.69 0.68
C ARG A 97 1.72 -16.67 -0.42
N ALA A 98 0.90 -15.63 -0.27
CA ALA A 98 0.92 -14.51 -1.20
C ALA A 98 0.75 -13.17 -0.46
N GLN A 99 1.26 -12.14 -1.09
CA GLN A 99 1.12 -10.74 -0.69
C GLN A 99 0.88 -9.90 -1.94
N ALA A 100 0.00 -8.93 -1.84
CA ALA A 100 -0.36 -8.08 -2.96
C ALA A 100 -0.09 -6.60 -2.68
N SER A 101 0.27 -5.87 -3.72
CA SER A 101 0.11 -4.43 -3.86
C SER A 101 -1.02 -4.14 -4.84
N ASP A 102 -1.22 -2.88 -5.21
CA ASP A 102 -2.28 -2.52 -6.16
C ASP A 102 -2.12 -3.21 -7.52
N ASN A 103 -0.89 -3.38 -8.02
CA ASN A 103 -0.63 -3.90 -9.37
C ASN A 103 0.21 -5.17 -9.42
N ARG A 104 0.67 -5.68 -8.28
CA ARG A 104 1.57 -6.83 -8.22
C ARG A 104 1.19 -7.80 -7.13
N LEU A 105 1.24 -9.08 -7.48
CA LEU A 105 1.05 -10.19 -6.57
C LEU A 105 2.37 -10.96 -6.43
N ALA A 106 2.89 -11.02 -5.22
CA ALA A 106 4.02 -11.88 -4.87
C ALA A 106 3.48 -13.20 -4.32
N VAL A 107 3.80 -14.31 -4.97
CA VAL A 107 3.47 -15.66 -4.53
C VAL A 107 4.77 -16.37 -4.17
N TYR A 108 4.85 -16.94 -2.97
CA TYR A 108 6.08 -17.58 -2.51
C TYR A 108 5.84 -18.86 -1.74
N VAL A 109 6.79 -19.77 -1.86
CA VAL A 109 6.83 -21.04 -1.13
C VAL A 109 8.29 -21.44 -0.90
N SER A 110 8.66 -21.79 0.34
CA SER A 110 10.05 -22.09 0.68
C SER A 110 11.00 -20.96 0.23
N SER A 111 11.93 -21.22 -0.68
CA SER A 111 12.86 -20.24 -1.22
C SER A 111 12.47 -19.67 -2.58
N LYS A 112 11.34 -20.09 -3.16
CA LYS A 112 10.89 -19.64 -4.46
C LYS A 112 9.92 -18.48 -4.34
N LEU A 113 10.16 -17.42 -5.11
CA LEU A 113 9.28 -16.26 -5.27
C LEU A 113 8.87 -16.12 -6.74
N GLN A 114 7.59 -15.87 -6.97
CA GLN A 114 7.02 -15.51 -8.26
C GLN A 114 6.31 -14.16 -8.12
N LEU A 115 6.56 -13.26 -9.04
CA LEU A 115 5.87 -11.97 -9.11
C LEU A 115 4.95 -11.97 -10.34
N ILE A 116 3.70 -11.61 -10.12
CA ILE A 116 2.62 -11.68 -11.11
C ILE A 116 2.02 -10.28 -11.25
N SER A 117 1.72 -9.87 -12.48
CA SER A 117 1.04 -8.60 -12.77
C SER A 117 -0.46 -8.65 -12.47
N SER A 118 -1.13 -7.51 -12.49
CA SER A 118 -2.59 -7.43 -12.39
C SER A 118 -3.32 -8.13 -13.56
N GLU A 119 -2.66 -8.27 -14.70
CA GLU A 119 -3.15 -8.96 -15.89
C GLU A 119 -2.96 -10.48 -15.83
N GLY A 120 -2.19 -10.97 -14.84
CA GLY A 120 -1.89 -12.40 -14.67
C GLY A 120 -0.58 -12.84 -15.31
N ASP A 121 0.21 -11.91 -15.85
CA ASP A 121 1.50 -12.24 -16.44
C ASP A 121 2.55 -12.50 -15.37
N LEU A 122 3.34 -13.55 -15.56
CA LEU A 122 4.49 -13.85 -14.73
C LEU A 122 5.62 -12.86 -15.05
N LEU A 123 5.86 -11.90 -14.16
CA LEU A 123 6.91 -10.89 -14.33
C LEU A 123 8.30 -11.49 -14.13
N TYR A 124 8.47 -12.26 -13.06
CA TYR A 124 9.65 -13.10 -12.86
C TYR A 124 9.37 -14.27 -11.91
N SER A 125 10.23 -15.29 -11.97
CA SER A 125 10.28 -16.41 -11.02
C SER A 125 11.72 -16.64 -10.63
N ARG A 126 12.02 -16.56 -9.32
CA ARG A 126 13.38 -16.74 -8.80
C ARG A 126 13.40 -17.68 -7.60
N VAL A 127 14.44 -18.48 -7.51
CA VAL A 127 14.75 -19.28 -6.34
C VAL A 127 15.93 -18.63 -5.64
N TYR A 128 15.78 -18.38 -4.34
CA TYR A 128 16.80 -17.80 -3.48
C TYR A 128 17.52 -18.91 -2.68
N ASP A 129 18.67 -18.58 -2.12
CA ASP A 129 19.48 -19.58 -1.38
C ASP A 129 18.83 -20.00 -0.06
N TYR A 130 17.98 -19.14 0.52
CA TYR A 130 17.39 -19.37 1.84
C TYR A 130 15.86 -19.24 1.80
N PRO A 131 15.16 -19.92 2.75
CA PRO A 131 13.71 -19.87 2.83
C PRO A 131 13.18 -18.46 3.10
N ILE A 132 12.15 -18.09 2.37
CA ILE A 132 11.42 -16.83 2.53
C ILE A 132 10.39 -17.01 3.65
N ARG A 133 10.44 -16.14 4.66
CA ARG A 133 9.52 -16.13 5.80
C ARG A 133 8.31 -15.23 5.56
N ASP A 134 8.56 -14.08 4.99
CA ASP A 134 7.53 -13.08 4.69
C ASP A 134 7.98 -12.21 3.51
N VAL A 135 7.01 -11.61 2.81
CA VAL A 135 7.25 -10.73 1.66
C VAL A 135 6.40 -9.47 1.82
N ARG A 136 6.96 -8.33 1.43
CA ARG A 136 6.20 -7.11 1.15
C ARG A 136 6.48 -6.73 -0.30
N VAL A 137 5.44 -6.32 -1.00
CA VAL A 137 5.52 -6.01 -2.43
C VAL A 137 4.94 -4.65 -2.74
N SER A 138 5.59 -3.95 -3.65
CA SER A 138 5.10 -2.72 -4.27
C SER A 138 5.35 -2.77 -5.78
N ASP A 139 5.01 -1.72 -6.49
CA ASP A 139 5.22 -1.66 -7.94
C ASP A 139 6.70 -1.59 -8.35
N ASN A 140 7.57 -1.15 -7.45
CA ASN A 140 8.98 -0.92 -7.76
C ASN A 140 9.95 -1.82 -6.98
N VAL A 141 9.54 -2.25 -5.78
CA VAL A 141 10.41 -2.93 -4.82
C VAL A 141 9.69 -4.12 -4.22
N VAL A 142 10.42 -5.19 -4.01
CA VAL A 142 9.99 -6.34 -3.21
C VAL A 142 10.97 -6.52 -2.06
N VAL A 143 10.45 -6.65 -0.85
CA VAL A 143 11.23 -6.88 0.37
C VAL A 143 10.89 -8.26 0.91
N MET A 144 11.90 -9.08 1.12
CA MET A 144 11.75 -10.44 1.64
C MET A 144 12.47 -10.60 2.96
N LEU A 145 11.81 -11.18 3.94
CA LEU A 145 12.43 -11.64 5.17
C LEU A 145 12.93 -13.07 4.96
N GLN A 146 14.21 -13.29 5.16
CA GLN A 146 14.84 -14.59 5.07
C GLN A 146 15.61 -14.94 6.34
N THR A 147 15.76 -16.23 6.61
CA THR A 147 16.63 -16.74 7.68
C THR A 147 17.80 -17.48 7.06
N GLN A 148 19.00 -16.96 7.26
CA GLN A 148 20.27 -17.52 6.76
C GLN A 148 21.02 -18.14 7.94
N GLY A 149 20.77 -19.43 8.20
CA GLY A 149 21.28 -20.07 9.42
C GLY A 149 20.68 -19.46 10.69
N ALA A 150 21.53 -18.85 11.54
CA ALA A 150 21.11 -18.15 12.74
C ALA A 150 20.78 -16.66 12.53
N GLN A 151 21.03 -16.12 11.34
CA GLN A 151 20.83 -14.71 11.03
C GLN A 151 19.52 -14.47 10.30
N THR A 152 18.87 -13.38 10.62
CA THR A 152 17.71 -12.85 9.88
C THR A 152 18.17 -11.73 8.95
N CYS A 153 17.70 -11.75 7.72
CA CYS A 153 18.04 -10.76 6.71
C CYS A 153 16.78 -10.23 6.01
N LEU A 154 16.78 -8.96 5.68
CA LEU A 154 15.84 -8.38 4.70
C LEU A 154 16.57 -8.27 3.36
N ILE A 155 16.07 -8.98 2.37
CA ILE A 155 16.53 -8.88 0.98
C ILE A 155 15.62 -7.90 0.26
N VAL A 156 16.20 -6.88 -0.33
CA VAL A 156 15.48 -5.89 -1.12
C VAL A 156 15.80 -6.12 -2.60
N THR A 157 14.77 -6.32 -3.41
CA THR A 157 14.91 -6.49 -4.86
C THR A 157 14.15 -5.40 -5.60
N ASP A 158 14.56 -5.15 -6.82
CA ASP A 158 13.80 -4.31 -7.73
C ASP A 158 12.62 -5.07 -8.37
N LYS A 159 11.94 -4.38 -9.26
CA LYS A 159 10.79 -4.92 -10.02
C LYS A 159 11.14 -6.13 -10.92
N ASN A 160 12.39 -6.35 -11.24
CA ASN A 160 12.87 -7.46 -12.07
C ASN A 160 13.39 -8.63 -11.21
N GLY A 161 13.39 -8.48 -9.90
CA GLY A 161 13.90 -9.46 -8.95
C GLY A 161 15.41 -9.37 -8.74
N ASP A 162 16.08 -8.31 -9.22
CA ASP A 162 17.52 -8.12 -8.98
C ASP A 162 17.74 -7.55 -7.58
N ILE A 163 18.64 -8.19 -6.82
CA ILE A 163 18.95 -7.80 -5.46
C ILE A 163 19.62 -6.43 -5.47
N LYS A 164 19.02 -5.49 -4.77
CA LYS A 164 19.53 -4.12 -4.57
C LYS A 164 20.27 -4.00 -3.25
N ASP A 165 19.82 -4.73 -2.23
CA ASP A 165 20.40 -4.66 -0.90
C ASP A 165 20.08 -5.89 -0.05
N THR A 166 20.92 -6.10 0.98
CA THR A 166 20.74 -7.11 2.01
C THR A 166 21.01 -6.51 3.36
N ILE A 167 19.96 -6.26 4.13
CA ILE A 167 20.04 -5.72 5.48
C ILE A 167 20.11 -6.89 6.45
N VAL A 168 21.29 -7.09 7.05
CA VAL A 168 21.55 -8.20 7.97
C VAL A 168 21.28 -7.77 9.40
N GLN A 169 20.48 -8.55 10.13
CA GLN A 169 20.24 -8.35 11.55
C GLN A 169 21.54 -8.57 12.33
N GLN A 170 21.99 -7.56 13.07
CA GLN A 170 23.17 -7.65 13.93
C GLN A 170 22.86 -8.46 15.20
N PRO A 171 23.88 -9.00 15.90
CA PRO A 171 23.66 -9.84 17.09
C PRO A 171 22.82 -9.18 18.19
N ASN A 172 22.91 -7.86 18.34
CA ASN A 172 22.17 -7.09 19.36
C ASN A 172 20.85 -6.53 18.83
N GLN A 173 20.44 -6.90 17.62
CA GLN A 173 19.24 -6.38 16.99
C GLN A 173 18.20 -7.48 16.83
N THR A 174 16.94 -7.09 16.95
CA THR A 174 15.81 -7.95 16.61
C THR A 174 14.86 -7.17 15.71
N PHE A 175 14.68 -7.64 14.48
CA PHE A 175 13.71 -7.06 13.55
C PHE A 175 12.30 -7.32 14.07
N LEU A 176 11.54 -6.26 14.26
CA LEU A 176 10.16 -6.32 14.79
C LEU A 176 9.14 -6.28 13.65
N THR A 177 9.27 -5.29 12.79
CA THR A 177 8.37 -5.13 11.65
C THR A 177 9.05 -4.33 10.55
N TYR A 178 8.55 -4.47 9.34
CA TYR A 178 9.08 -3.77 8.17
C TYR A 178 8.00 -3.61 7.10
N GLY A 179 8.24 -2.73 6.14
CA GLY A 179 7.34 -2.53 5.02
C GLY A 179 7.88 -1.57 3.98
N ILE A 180 7.02 -1.24 3.03
CA ILE A 180 7.31 -0.33 1.94
C ILE A 180 6.35 0.85 2.07
N PHE A 181 6.84 2.08 1.88
CA PHE A 181 5.97 3.25 1.86
C PHE A 181 5.09 3.25 0.61
N SER A 182 3.78 3.38 0.81
CA SER A 182 2.82 3.46 -0.30
C SER A 182 2.89 4.76 -1.08
N THR A 183 3.52 5.80 -0.52
CA THR A 183 3.62 7.13 -1.14
C THR A 183 4.56 7.18 -2.33
N ASP A 184 5.64 6.43 -2.31
CA ASP A 184 6.65 6.42 -3.38
C ASP A 184 6.94 5.03 -3.96
N ASN A 185 6.46 3.96 -3.30
CA ASN A 185 6.68 2.56 -3.67
C ASN A 185 8.17 2.19 -3.87
N LYS A 186 9.10 2.97 -3.28
CA LYS A 186 10.56 2.81 -3.39
C LYS A 186 11.28 2.84 -2.06
N SER A 187 10.69 3.48 -1.05
CA SER A 187 11.28 3.56 0.28
C SER A 187 10.82 2.39 1.14
N VAL A 188 11.78 1.77 1.81
CA VAL A 188 11.58 0.66 2.74
C VAL A 188 11.80 1.18 4.15
N TRP A 189 10.95 0.80 5.07
CA TRP A 189 11.12 1.09 6.48
C TRP A 189 11.32 -0.19 7.29
N LEU A 190 12.09 -0.08 8.36
CA LEU A 190 12.40 -1.17 9.29
C LEU A 190 12.32 -0.64 10.72
N ILE A 191 11.63 -1.38 11.58
CA ILE A 191 11.66 -1.18 13.02
C ILE A 191 12.39 -2.37 13.65
N TYR A 192 13.38 -2.08 14.48
CA TYR A 192 14.08 -3.10 15.23
C TYR A 192 14.34 -2.67 16.67
N ALA A 193 14.46 -3.66 17.56
CA ALA A 193 14.94 -3.45 18.91
C ALA A 193 16.46 -3.61 18.94
N ASP A 194 17.16 -2.67 19.56
CA ASP A 194 18.58 -2.74 19.87
C ASP A 194 18.75 -3.04 21.36
N THR A 195 19.35 -4.17 21.65
CA THR A 195 19.58 -4.68 23.02
C THR A 195 21.04 -4.56 23.44
N SER A 196 21.80 -3.68 22.82
CA SER A 196 23.21 -3.42 23.19
C SER A 196 23.36 -2.75 24.55
N SER A 197 22.30 -2.14 25.07
CA SER A 197 22.22 -1.52 26.40
C SER A 197 21.27 -2.29 27.33
N VAL A 198 21.31 -1.97 28.64
CA VAL A 198 20.44 -2.59 29.66
C VAL A 198 18.96 -2.38 29.35
N THR A 199 18.60 -1.21 28.82
CA THR A 199 17.24 -0.91 28.37
C THR A 199 17.22 -1.00 26.85
N PRO A 200 16.37 -1.86 26.24
CA PRO A 200 16.25 -1.94 24.80
C PRO A 200 15.79 -0.60 24.21
N VAL A 201 16.41 -0.20 23.12
CA VAL A 201 16.03 1.00 22.35
C VAL A 201 15.37 0.54 21.05
N TYR A 202 14.22 1.11 20.75
CA TYR A 202 13.51 0.81 19.50
C TYR A 202 13.91 1.82 18.44
N ARG A 203 14.27 1.33 17.27
CA ARG A 203 14.80 2.15 16.20
C ARG A 203 13.95 2.00 14.94
N PHE A 204 13.59 3.13 14.37
CA PHE A 204 12.93 3.23 13.08
C PHE A 204 13.91 3.76 12.06
N VAL A 205 14.13 3.01 10.99
CA VAL A 205 15.06 3.38 9.91
C VAL A 205 14.33 3.32 8.58
N THR A 206 14.57 4.30 7.73
CA THR A 206 14.05 4.35 6.37
C THR A 206 15.22 4.29 5.39
N TYR A 207 15.10 3.39 4.42
CA TYR A 207 16.01 3.24 3.30
C TYR A 207 15.28 3.61 2.02
N ARG A 208 15.87 4.49 1.22
CA ARG A 208 15.37 4.83 -0.11
C ARG A 208 16.25 4.18 -1.16
N TYR A 209 15.64 3.45 -2.08
CA TYR A 209 16.34 2.75 -3.15
C TYR A 209 16.19 3.54 -4.46
N GLU A 210 17.32 4.09 -4.91
CA GLU A 210 17.48 4.68 -6.25
C GLU A 210 18.13 3.63 -7.16
N GLU A 211 18.20 3.88 -8.46
CA GLU A 211 18.63 2.87 -9.44
C GLU A 211 20.03 2.27 -9.15
N THR A 212 20.93 3.04 -8.56
CA THR A 212 22.32 2.64 -8.32
C THR A 212 22.75 2.59 -6.85
N LYS A 213 21.95 3.08 -5.92
CA LYS A 213 22.36 3.24 -4.51
C LYS A 213 21.17 3.24 -3.55
N HIS A 214 21.33 2.63 -2.39
CA HIS A 214 20.42 2.89 -1.27
C HIS A 214 20.93 4.10 -0.45
N ILE A 215 20.00 4.89 0.07
CA ILE A 215 20.28 6.03 0.92
C ILE A 215 19.45 5.86 2.20
N THR A 216 20.09 5.90 3.36
CA THR A 216 19.38 6.02 4.64
C THR A 216 18.79 7.42 4.73
N VAL A 217 17.47 7.53 4.70
CA VAL A 217 16.78 8.82 4.65
C VAL A 217 16.47 9.35 6.03
N SER A 218 16.13 8.46 6.97
CA SER A 218 15.80 8.87 8.34
C SER A 218 16.15 7.78 9.34
N TYR A 219 16.40 8.22 10.55
CA TYR A 219 16.66 7.41 11.70
C TYR A 219 16.02 8.06 12.92
N SER A 220 15.25 7.31 13.67
CA SER A 220 14.58 7.79 14.88
C SER A 220 14.64 6.73 15.96
N GLU A 221 14.81 7.16 17.21
CA GLU A 221 14.81 6.32 18.40
C GLU A 221 13.54 6.51 19.21
N PHE A 222 13.06 5.44 19.83
CA PHE A 222 11.85 5.43 20.64
C PHE A 222 12.06 4.62 21.91
N ASP A 223 11.51 5.12 23.01
CA ASP A 223 11.53 4.41 24.31
C ASP A 223 10.37 3.41 24.44
N GLN A 224 9.45 3.40 23.48
CA GLN A 224 8.23 2.58 23.50
C GLN A 224 8.19 1.62 22.32
N ILE A 225 7.59 0.45 22.54
CA ILE A 225 7.41 -0.56 21.49
C ILE A 225 6.38 -0.06 20.47
N ILE A 226 6.77 -0.06 19.21
CA ILE A 226 5.87 0.24 18.09
C ILE A 226 5.43 -1.10 17.48
N TYR A 227 4.14 -1.47 17.66
CA TYR A 227 3.61 -2.73 17.14
C TYR A 227 3.07 -2.63 15.71
N ALA A 228 2.40 -1.55 15.39
CA ALA A 228 1.77 -1.36 14.10
C ALA A 228 1.85 0.13 13.71
N PRO A 229 2.89 0.56 13.01
CA PRO A 229 3.00 1.95 12.61
C PRO A 229 1.92 2.27 11.57
N VAL A 230 1.19 3.36 11.80
CA VAL A 230 0.28 3.94 10.82
C VAL A 230 0.96 5.15 10.20
N PHE A 231 1.14 5.12 8.89
CA PHE A 231 1.75 6.23 8.15
C PHE A 231 0.65 7.17 7.67
N LEU A 232 0.52 8.32 8.31
CA LEU A 232 -0.27 9.43 7.82
C LEU A 232 0.65 10.27 6.94
N LYS A 233 0.20 10.61 5.75
CA LYS A 233 0.87 11.30 4.64
C LYS A 233 2.29 11.85 4.86
N ASP A 234 2.64 12.31 6.07
CA ASP A 234 3.95 12.85 6.45
C ASP A 234 4.37 12.55 7.91
N ARG A 235 3.66 11.65 8.61
CA ARG A 235 3.91 11.35 10.04
C ARG A 235 3.63 9.88 10.36
N ILE A 236 4.38 9.37 11.34
CA ILE A 236 4.10 8.08 11.99
C ILE A 236 3.24 8.38 13.22
N SER A 237 2.16 7.67 13.39
CA SER A 237 1.33 7.71 14.59
C SER A 237 1.33 6.38 15.32
#